data_9d1ba6d11425af1969321daa0c59b90c
#
_entry.id   9d1ba6d11425af1969321daa0c59b90c
#
_cell.length_a   1.000
_cell.length_b   1.000
_cell.length_c   1.000
_cell.angle_alpha   90.00
_cell.angle_beta   90.00
_cell.angle_gamma   90.00
#
_symmetry.space_group_name_H-M   'P 1'
#
loop_
_entity.id
_entity.type
_entity.pdbx_description
1 polymer ?
#
loop_
_entity_poly.entity_id
_entity_poly.type
_entity_poly.pdbx_seq_one_letter_code
_entity_poly.pdbx_strand_id
1 'polypeptide(L)'
;MHTDAIAQLENNKTGLALIYVNSEGDNTIVVLPNANAKVDHAAIDAHMDLMHHSDIVLLQMEIPEETLYYAIDLAHSLGKTIILNPAPAPDAIPDHILSKIDYLTPNETELATLSGIQADTFENVEKACQYLIAKGVKNVITTLGPRGALLVNQERTAHFEGFPAHAIDTTAAGDSFNGAIATYLSQGKTIDEAITFGNKVASITVTRVGAQSSIPSLEEVLNH
;
A
#
# COMPACT_ATOMS: atom_id res chain seq x y z
N MET A 1 12.90 -13.76 3.40
CA MET A 1 12.43 -12.58 4.17
C MET A 1 13.00 -12.68 5.57
N HIS A 2 13.57 -11.60 6.10
CA HIS A 2 14.02 -11.53 7.48
C HIS A 2 12.84 -11.14 8.37
N THR A 3 12.62 -11.85 9.47
CA THR A 3 11.49 -11.67 10.38
C THR A 3 11.91 -11.39 11.82
N ASP A 4 13.19 -11.05 12.01
CA ASP A 4 13.81 -10.89 13.33
C ASP A 4 13.23 -9.71 14.14
N ALA A 5 12.59 -8.75 13.44
CA ALA A 5 11.93 -7.60 14.04
C ALA A 5 10.43 -7.82 14.31
N ILE A 6 9.89 -9.01 14.04
CA ILE A 6 8.50 -9.31 14.37
C ILE A 6 8.42 -9.68 15.85
N ALA A 7 7.84 -8.79 16.66
CA ALA A 7 7.65 -9.03 18.09
C ALA A 7 6.47 -9.99 18.34
N GLN A 8 6.69 -10.98 19.20
CA GLN A 8 5.62 -11.79 19.79
C GLN A 8 5.24 -11.20 21.15
N LEU A 9 3.99 -10.76 21.28
CA LEU A 9 3.47 -10.20 22.52
C LEU A 9 2.74 -11.27 23.33
N GLU A 10 3.23 -11.55 24.55
CA GLU A 10 2.52 -12.47 25.47
C GLU A 10 1.13 -11.93 25.81
N ASN A 11 0.13 -12.81 25.86
CA ASN A 11 -1.28 -12.50 26.15
C ASN A 11 -1.94 -11.52 25.18
N ASN A 12 -1.40 -11.32 23.98
CA ASN A 12 -1.99 -10.55 22.92
C ASN A 12 -2.26 -11.42 21.70
N LYS A 13 -3.33 -11.08 20.95
CA LYS A 13 -3.63 -11.75 19.68
C LYS A 13 -3.07 -10.90 18.54
N THR A 14 -2.72 -11.53 17.45
CA THR A 14 -2.46 -10.85 16.18
C THR A 14 -3.71 -10.08 15.72
N GLY A 15 -3.55 -9.00 14.98
CA GLY A 15 -4.64 -8.28 14.35
C GLY A 15 -5.56 -9.23 13.59
N LEU A 16 -6.87 -8.99 13.63
CA LEU A 16 -7.88 -9.85 13.01
C LEU A 16 -8.85 -9.00 12.22
N ALA A 17 -9.07 -9.36 10.95
CA ALA A 17 -10.14 -8.83 10.13
C ALA A 17 -11.29 -9.86 10.00
N LEU A 18 -12.49 -9.46 10.34
CA LEU A 18 -13.70 -10.24 10.11
C LEU A 18 -14.39 -9.67 8.86
N ILE A 19 -14.39 -10.45 7.78
CA ILE A 19 -14.92 -10.04 6.49
C ILE A 19 -16.29 -10.69 6.31
N TYR A 20 -17.33 -9.87 6.24
CA TYR A 20 -18.70 -10.29 5.92
C TYR A 20 -18.99 -9.98 4.46
N VAL A 21 -19.36 -10.99 3.69
CA VAL A 21 -19.73 -10.82 2.29
C VAL A 21 -21.23 -11.09 2.14
N ASN A 22 -21.98 -10.14 1.53
CA ASN A 22 -23.40 -10.31 1.27
C ASN A 22 -23.64 -11.12 -0.02
N SER A 23 -24.93 -11.39 -0.33
CA SER A 23 -25.31 -12.14 -1.55
C SER A 23 -25.04 -11.38 -2.86
N GLU A 24 -24.77 -10.08 -2.78
CA GLU A 24 -24.47 -9.21 -3.93
C GLU A 24 -22.97 -9.07 -4.17
N GLY A 25 -22.15 -9.65 -3.27
CA GLY A 25 -20.69 -9.61 -3.35
C GLY A 25 -20.06 -8.40 -2.63
N ASP A 26 -20.86 -7.54 -1.98
CA ASP A 26 -20.34 -6.45 -1.18
C ASP A 26 -19.76 -6.98 0.11
N ASN A 27 -18.68 -6.36 0.57
CA ASN A 27 -18.04 -6.73 1.83
C ASN A 27 -18.14 -5.63 2.89
N THR A 28 -18.21 -6.07 4.13
CA THR A 28 -18.06 -5.23 5.32
C THR A 28 -16.96 -5.83 6.17
N ILE A 29 -15.94 -5.04 6.51
CA ILE A 29 -14.77 -5.50 7.25
C ILE A 29 -14.78 -4.88 8.64
N VAL A 30 -14.73 -5.74 9.67
CA VAL A 30 -14.51 -5.32 11.05
C VAL A 30 -13.09 -5.67 11.45
N VAL A 31 -12.28 -4.67 11.73
CA VAL A 31 -10.88 -4.85 12.11
C VAL A 31 -10.74 -4.78 13.63
N LEU A 32 -10.11 -5.79 14.21
CA LEU A 32 -9.66 -5.83 15.60
C LEU A 32 -8.12 -5.70 15.58
N PRO A 33 -7.55 -4.52 15.86
CA PRO A 33 -6.13 -4.27 15.68
C PRO A 33 -5.23 -5.07 16.64
N ASN A 34 -5.73 -5.42 17.85
CA ASN A 34 -5.01 -6.27 18.81
C ASN A 34 -3.53 -5.85 19.00
N ALA A 35 -2.58 -6.74 18.62
CA ALA A 35 -1.14 -6.48 18.73
C ALA A 35 -0.67 -5.28 17.87
N ASN A 36 -1.31 -5.03 16.71
CA ASN A 36 -0.97 -3.87 15.88
C ASN A 36 -1.17 -2.54 16.63
N ALA A 37 -2.20 -2.45 17.48
CA ALA A 37 -2.44 -1.27 18.32
C ALA A 37 -1.39 -1.06 19.43
N LYS A 38 -0.44 -1.97 19.60
CA LYS A 38 0.65 -1.88 20.59
C LYS A 38 1.98 -1.45 19.99
N VAL A 39 2.02 -1.25 18.67
CA VAL A 39 3.22 -0.71 18.02
C VAL A 39 3.36 0.76 18.41
N ASP A 40 4.42 1.07 19.13
CA ASP A 40 4.73 2.42 19.63
C ASP A 40 6.10 2.90 19.10
N HIS A 41 6.50 4.11 19.46
CA HIS A 41 7.79 4.67 19.08
C HIS A 41 8.95 3.79 19.54
N ALA A 42 8.86 3.20 20.74
CA ALA A 42 9.93 2.35 21.28
C ALA A 42 10.11 1.07 20.42
N ALA A 43 9.03 0.55 19.85
CA ALA A 43 9.11 -0.57 18.92
C ALA A 43 9.84 -0.20 17.62
N ILE A 44 9.67 1.02 17.11
CA ILE A 44 10.41 1.53 15.96
C ILE A 44 11.88 1.75 16.32
N ASP A 45 12.15 2.42 17.44
CA ASP A 45 13.51 2.73 17.90
C ASP A 45 14.35 1.48 18.17
N ALA A 46 13.73 0.41 18.67
CA ALA A 46 14.39 -0.87 18.90
C ALA A 46 14.94 -1.52 17.61
N HIS A 47 14.44 -1.10 16.44
CA HIS A 47 14.82 -1.67 15.14
C HIS A 47 15.43 -0.63 14.18
N MET A 48 16.02 0.44 14.72
CA MET A 48 16.69 1.49 13.95
C MET A 48 17.74 0.96 12.97
N ASP A 49 18.46 -0.09 13.36
CA ASP A 49 19.47 -0.71 12.48
C ASP A 49 18.86 -1.23 11.18
N LEU A 50 17.64 -1.79 11.22
CA LEU A 50 16.93 -2.20 10.02
C LEU A 50 16.57 -1.01 9.14
N MET A 51 16.08 0.07 9.73
CA MET A 51 15.76 1.29 8.99
C MET A 51 17.01 1.91 8.36
N HIS A 52 18.14 1.93 9.06
CA HIS A 52 19.40 2.41 8.51
C HIS A 52 19.88 1.60 7.29
N HIS A 53 19.71 0.28 7.31
CA HIS A 53 20.16 -0.62 6.25
C HIS A 53 19.13 -0.84 5.12
N SER A 54 17.92 -0.27 5.25
CA SER A 54 16.88 -0.34 4.21
C SER A 54 16.99 0.85 3.27
N ASP A 55 16.65 0.66 2.00
CA ASP A 55 16.52 1.74 1.03
C ASP A 55 15.07 2.26 0.96
N ILE A 56 14.11 1.39 1.23
CA ILE A 56 12.68 1.64 1.13
C ILE A 56 11.99 1.28 2.44
N VAL A 57 11.06 2.12 2.87
CA VAL A 57 10.15 1.88 3.99
C VAL A 57 8.72 1.83 3.45
N LEU A 58 8.10 0.66 3.53
CA LEU A 58 6.71 0.42 3.11
C LEU A 58 5.81 0.37 4.34
N LEU A 59 4.78 1.21 4.35
CA LEU A 59 3.88 1.43 5.48
C LEU A 59 2.41 1.34 5.07
N GLN A 60 1.54 0.99 6.04
CA GLN A 60 0.08 0.98 5.93
C GLN A 60 -0.53 1.71 7.14
N MET A 61 -1.84 2.03 7.07
CA MET A 61 -2.58 2.71 8.15
C MET A 61 -3.18 1.72 9.18
N GLU A 62 -2.46 0.64 9.52
CA GLU A 62 -2.94 -0.42 10.41
C GLU A 62 -2.25 -0.46 11.79
N ILE A 63 -1.37 0.49 12.05
CA ILE A 63 -0.75 0.72 13.36
C ILE A 63 -1.21 2.09 13.90
N PRO A 64 -0.97 2.45 15.18
CA PRO A 64 -1.34 3.76 15.70
C PRO A 64 -0.79 4.89 14.83
N GLU A 65 -1.64 5.84 14.48
CA GLU A 65 -1.33 6.95 13.56
C GLU A 65 -0.11 7.75 14.03
N GLU A 66 -0.02 8.00 15.33
CA GLU A 66 1.14 8.68 15.94
C GLU A 66 2.45 7.94 15.66
N THR A 67 2.45 6.61 15.79
CA THR A 67 3.62 5.78 15.52
C THR A 67 3.94 5.75 14.02
N LEU A 68 2.93 5.69 13.18
CA LEU A 68 3.10 5.73 11.74
C LEU A 68 3.77 7.03 11.29
N TYR A 69 3.27 8.18 11.77
CA TYR A 69 3.83 9.48 11.43
C TYR A 69 5.25 9.64 11.96
N TYR A 70 5.52 9.15 13.16
CA TYR A 70 6.88 9.06 13.70
C TYR A 70 7.81 8.24 12.79
N ALA A 71 7.38 7.08 12.32
CA ALA A 71 8.15 6.24 11.40
C ALA A 71 8.42 6.93 10.04
N ILE A 72 7.42 7.65 9.50
CA ILE A 72 7.56 8.47 8.28
C ILE A 72 8.60 9.59 8.49
N ASP A 73 8.50 10.32 9.60
CA ASP A 73 9.43 11.40 9.94
C ASP A 73 10.87 10.90 10.03
N LEU A 74 11.03 9.77 10.69
CA LEU A 74 12.33 9.13 10.87
C LEU A 74 12.90 8.64 9.53
N ALA A 75 12.11 7.90 8.74
CA ALA A 75 12.51 7.42 7.43
C ALA A 75 12.91 8.57 6.49
N HIS A 76 12.13 9.66 6.49
CA HIS A 76 12.43 10.86 5.72
C HIS A 76 13.74 11.52 6.17
N SER A 77 13.98 11.64 7.48
CA SER A 77 15.23 12.22 8.03
C SER A 77 16.46 11.41 7.65
N LEU A 78 16.31 10.11 7.45
CA LEU A 78 17.34 9.18 7.01
C LEU A 78 17.47 9.07 5.48
N GLY A 79 16.71 9.86 4.72
CA GLY A 79 16.74 9.87 3.25
C GLY A 79 16.22 8.59 2.62
N LYS A 80 15.32 7.86 3.30
CA LYS A 80 14.73 6.63 2.77
C LYS A 80 13.59 6.93 1.79
N THR A 81 13.39 6.07 0.82
CA THR A 81 12.20 6.10 -0.03
C THR A 81 10.99 5.60 0.76
N ILE A 82 9.93 6.39 0.80
CA ILE A 82 8.72 6.09 1.59
C ILE A 82 7.57 5.74 0.66
N ILE A 83 7.05 4.53 0.81
CA ILE A 83 5.83 4.07 0.17
C ILE A 83 4.77 3.95 1.25
N LEU A 84 3.67 4.69 1.12
CA LEU A 84 2.51 4.58 2.00
C LEU A 84 1.31 4.03 1.23
N ASN A 85 0.81 2.88 1.67
CA ASN A 85 -0.50 2.41 1.29
C ASN A 85 -1.50 2.93 2.34
N PRO A 86 -2.40 3.89 1.99
CA PRO A 86 -3.28 4.52 2.95
C PRO A 86 -4.52 3.65 3.25
N ALA A 87 -4.30 2.40 3.61
CA ALA A 87 -5.32 1.40 3.90
C ALA A 87 -5.32 1.00 5.39
N PRO A 88 -6.46 1.13 6.10
CA PRO A 88 -7.67 1.86 5.68
C PRO A 88 -7.44 3.38 5.66
N ALA A 89 -8.04 4.07 4.68
CA ALA A 89 -7.84 5.52 4.56
C ALA A 89 -8.46 6.28 5.74
N PRO A 90 -7.70 7.16 6.41
CA PRO A 90 -8.27 8.13 7.36
C PRO A 90 -8.98 9.25 6.59
N ASP A 91 -9.77 10.05 7.29
CA ASP A 91 -10.43 11.22 6.70
C ASP A 91 -9.43 12.24 6.11
N ALA A 92 -8.25 12.34 6.71
CA ALA A 92 -7.16 13.18 6.22
C ALA A 92 -5.80 12.73 6.74
N ILE A 93 -4.76 12.95 5.95
CA ILE A 93 -3.35 12.86 6.38
C ILE A 93 -2.79 14.28 6.39
N PRO A 94 -2.09 14.73 7.45
CA PRO A 94 -1.52 16.08 7.53
C PRO A 94 -0.57 16.39 6.37
N ASP A 95 -0.63 17.60 5.81
CA ASP A 95 0.16 17.99 4.64
C ASP A 95 1.68 17.86 4.89
N HIS A 96 2.14 18.11 6.13
CA HIS A 96 3.55 17.93 6.49
C HIS A 96 4.00 16.46 6.49
N ILE A 97 3.08 15.51 6.60
CA ILE A 97 3.33 14.07 6.43
C ILE A 97 3.27 13.71 4.94
N LEU A 98 2.21 14.15 4.23
CA LEU A 98 2.06 13.92 2.79
C LEU A 98 3.30 14.37 2.00
N SER A 99 3.90 15.50 2.36
CA SER A 99 5.09 16.05 1.69
C SER A 99 6.37 15.19 1.84
N LYS A 100 6.37 14.20 2.73
CA LYS A 100 7.48 13.27 2.95
C LYS A 100 7.32 11.94 2.19
N ILE A 101 6.13 11.70 1.61
CA ILE A 101 5.80 10.46 0.93
C ILE A 101 6.29 10.51 -0.52
N ASP A 102 7.11 9.52 -0.90
CA ASP A 102 7.58 9.38 -2.28
C ASP A 102 6.53 8.72 -3.17
N TYR A 103 5.85 7.69 -2.65
CA TYR A 103 4.80 6.97 -3.35
C TYR A 103 3.60 6.74 -2.42
N LEU A 104 2.46 7.31 -2.76
CA LEU A 104 1.18 7.04 -2.11
C LEU A 104 0.37 6.10 -3.02
N THR A 105 -0.12 4.98 -2.47
CA THR A 105 -0.72 3.91 -3.27
C THR A 105 -2.17 3.60 -2.86
N PRO A 106 -3.10 4.55 -2.99
CA PRO A 106 -4.50 4.34 -2.68
C PRO A 106 -5.20 3.49 -3.75
N ASN A 107 -6.28 2.80 -3.37
CA ASN A 107 -7.31 2.39 -4.29
C ASN A 107 -8.30 3.54 -4.56
N GLU A 108 -9.30 3.34 -5.42
CA GLU A 108 -10.29 4.37 -5.79
C GLU A 108 -11.07 4.90 -4.58
N THR A 109 -11.45 4.02 -3.65
CA THR A 109 -12.19 4.37 -2.43
C THR A 109 -11.31 5.19 -1.47
N GLU A 110 -10.10 4.74 -1.24
CA GLU A 110 -9.12 5.44 -0.38
C GLU A 110 -8.75 6.80 -0.97
N LEU A 111 -8.54 6.87 -2.29
CA LEU A 111 -8.28 8.12 -2.99
C LEU A 111 -9.44 9.10 -2.83
N ALA A 112 -10.68 8.63 -2.99
CA ALA A 112 -11.88 9.47 -2.81
C ALA A 112 -12.00 9.97 -1.37
N THR A 113 -11.72 9.14 -0.37
CA THR A 113 -11.72 9.53 1.05
C THR A 113 -10.69 10.62 1.32
N LEU A 114 -9.44 10.44 0.89
CA LEU A 114 -8.35 11.38 1.16
C LEU A 114 -8.48 12.72 0.40
N SER A 115 -9.06 12.69 -0.79
CA SER A 115 -9.18 13.88 -1.63
C SER A 115 -10.51 14.61 -1.49
N GLY A 116 -11.55 13.93 -1.02
CA GLY A 116 -12.93 14.41 -1.08
C GLY A 116 -13.53 14.46 -2.49
N ILE A 117 -12.85 13.87 -3.49
CA ILE A 117 -13.25 13.84 -4.90
C ILE A 117 -13.62 12.39 -5.25
N GLN A 118 -14.80 12.19 -5.82
CA GLN A 118 -15.24 10.88 -6.30
C GLN A 118 -14.28 10.34 -7.36
N ALA A 119 -13.80 9.11 -7.20
CA ALA A 119 -12.81 8.49 -8.09
C ALA A 119 -13.45 7.48 -9.06
N ASP A 120 -14.60 7.82 -9.63
CA ASP A 120 -15.44 6.96 -10.46
C ASP A 120 -15.09 6.97 -11.96
N THR A 121 -14.35 7.98 -12.41
CA THR A 121 -13.86 8.12 -13.78
C THR A 121 -12.36 8.39 -13.80
N PHE A 122 -11.68 8.05 -14.91
CA PHE A 122 -10.24 8.36 -15.04
C PHE A 122 -9.94 9.86 -14.80
N GLU A 123 -10.79 10.74 -15.30
CA GLU A 123 -10.64 12.20 -15.11
C GLU A 123 -10.74 12.58 -13.63
N ASN A 124 -11.67 11.99 -12.89
CA ASN A 124 -11.84 12.25 -11.47
C ASN A 124 -10.73 11.63 -10.64
N VAL A 125 -10.26 10.43 -10.99
CA VAL A 125 -9.06 9.82 -10.38
C VAL A 125 -7.85 10.72 -10.57
N GLU A 126 -7.61 11.23 -11.78
CA GLU A 126 -6.51 12.15 -12.06
C GLU A 126 -6.61 13.44 -11.24
N LYS A 127 -7.79 14.06 -11.16
CA LYS A 127 -8.03 15.26 -10.33
C LYS A 127 -7.77 15.00 -8.86
N ALA A 128 -8.22 13.86 -8.35
CA ALA A 128 -8.01 13.46 -6.96
C ALA A 128 -6.51 13.23 -6.66
N CYS A 129 -5.79 12.59 -7.58
CA CYS A 129 -4.33 12.46 -7.48
C CYS A 129 -3.62 13.81 -7.50
N GLN A 130 -4.00 14.71 -8.41
CA GLN A 130 -3.43 16.06 -8.50
C GLN A 130 -3.66 16.88 -7.22
N TYR A 131 -4.80 16.70 -6.54
CA TYR A 131 -5.06 17.29 -5.24
C TYR A 131 -4.02 16.83 -4.20
N LEU A 132 -3.68 15.54 -4.14
CA LEU A 132 -2.68 15.00 -3.22
C LEU A 132 -1.24 15.40 -3.60
N ILE A 133 -0.95 15.49 -4.90
CA ILE A 133 0.32 16.05 -5.40
C ILE A 133 0.49 17.51 -4.97
N ALA A 134 -0.57 18.31 -5.05
CA ALA A 134 -0.56 19.71 -4.59
C ALA A 134 -0.32 19.83 -3.07
N LYS A 135 -0.61 18.78 -2.29
CA LYS A 135 -0.30 18.67 -0.85
C LYS A 135 1.12 18.16 -0.55
N GLY A 136 1.88 17.85 -1.58
CA GLY A 136 3.31 17.54 -1.47
C GLY A 136 3.70 16.10 -1.73
N VAL A 137 2.76 15.18 -1.95
CA VAL A 137 3.08 13.79 -2.36
C VAL A 137 3.84 13.82 -3.69
N LYS A 138 4.93 13.07 -3.82
CA LYS A 138 5.72 13.07 -5.06
C LYS A 138 5.08 12.28 -6.19
N ASN A 139 4.55 11.09 -5.87
CA ASN A 139 3.89 10.20 -6.83
C ASN A 139 2.64 9.58 -6.19
N VAL A 140 1.51 9.64 -6.86
CA VAL A 140 0.30 8.90 -6.47
C VAL A 140 0.08 7.79 -7.50
N ILE A 141 -0.04 6.55 -7.02
CA ILE A 141 -0.29 5.36 -7.84
C ILE A 141 -1.62 4.78 -7.40
N THR A 142 -2.69 5.08 -8.13
CA THR A 142 -4.03 4.59 -7.78
C THR A 142 -4.28 3.25 -8.44
N THR A 143 -4.59 2.22 -7.64
CA THR A 143 -5.05 0.93 -8.18
C THR A 143 -6.51 1.01 -8.60
N LEU A 144 -6.82 0.49 -9.80
CA LEU A 144 -8.11 0.60 -10.49
C LEU A 144 -8.76 -0.78 -10.71
N GLY A 145 -8.45 -1.76 -9.86
CA GLY A 145 -8.90 -3.14 -10.00
C GLY A 145 -8.48 -3.75 -11.36
N PRO A 146 -9.39 -4.35 -12.11
CA PRO A 146 -9.06 -4.99 -13.41
C PRO A 146 -8.54 -3.99 -14.45
N ARG A 147 -8.74 -2.69 -14.27
CA ARG A 147 -8.21 -1.64 -15.16
C ARG A 147 -6.73 -1.33 -14.90
N GLY A 148 -6.09 -1.98 -13.92
CA GLY A 148 -4.68 -1.79 -13.60
C GLY A 148 -4.41 -0.63 -12.64
N ALA A 149 -3.51 0.29 -12.98
CA ALA A 149 -3.12 1.40 -12.12
C ALA A 149 -2.88 2.70 -12.89
N LEU A 150 -3.13 3.83 -12.24
CA LEU A 150 -2.83 5.17 -12.75
C LEU A 150 -1.73 5.81 -11.90
N LEU A 151 -0.62 6.18 -12.51
CA LEU A 151 0.42 7.01 -11.93
C LEU A 151 0.17 8.46 -12.27
N VAL A 152 0.17 9.32 -11.26
CA VAL A 152 0.17 10.78 -11.42
C VAL A 152 1.31 11.36 -10.59
N ASN A 153 2.10 12.23 -11.20
CA ASN A 153 3.10 13.06 -10.53
C ASN A 153 3.17 14.44 -11.18
N GLN A 154 4.14 15.28 -10.80
CA GLN A 154 4.28 16.62 -11.36
C GLN A 154 4.67 16.62 -12.85
N GLU A 155 5.24 15.53 -13.36
CA GLU A 155 5.77 15.46 -14.73
C GLU A 155 4.76 14.87 -15.71
N ARG A 156 3.93 13.91 -15.24
CA ARG A 156 3.04 13.16 -16.13
C ARG A 156 1.88 12.46 -15.40
N THR A 157 0.89 12.09 -16.19
CA THR A 157 -0.13 11.07 -15.89
C THR A 157 0.10 9.88 -16.82
N ALA A 158 0.16 8.67 -16.28
CA ALA A 158 0.38 7.45 -17.05
C ALA A 158 -0.52 6.32 -16.55
N HIS A 159 -1.26 5.69 -17.46
CA HIS A 159 -2.08 4.52 -17.18
C HIS A 159 -1.32 3.23 -17.52
N PHE A 160 -1.35 2.28 -16.61
CA PHE A 160 -0.77 0.94 -16.75
C PHE A 160 -1.90 -0.07 -16.73
N GLU A 161 -2.16 -0.71 -17.86
CA GLU A 161 -3.24 -1.69 -17.99
C GLU A 161 -3.08 -2.87 -17.03
N GLY A 162 -4.20 -3.38 -16.54
CA GLY A 162 -4.23 -4.61 -15.76
C GLY A 162 -4.00 -5.84 -16.64
N PHE A 163 -3.54 -6.92 -16.02
CA PHE A 163 -3.46 -8.22 -16.69
C PHE A 163 -4.81 -8.94 -16.58
N PRO A 164 -5.28 -9.60 -17.65
CA PRO A 164 -6.52 -10.37 -17.61
C PRO A 164 -6.46 -11.46 -16.54
N ALA A 165 -7.44 -11.48 -15.66
CA ALA A 165 -7.54 -12.47 -14.59
C ALA A 165 -9.01 -12.76 -14.26
N HIS A 166 -9.29 -14.00 -13.87
CA HIS A 166 -10.60 -14.36 -13.30
C HIS A 166 -10.50 -14.26 -11.78
N ALA A 167 -10.94 -13.13 -11.23
CA ALA A 167 -10.90 -12.89 -9.81
C ALA A 167 -11.84 -13.84 -9.03
N ILE A 168 -11.28 -14.52 -8.03
CA ILE A 168 -11.98 -15.40 -7.08
C ILE A 168 -12.06 -14.70 -5.71
N ASP A 169 -10.95 -14.07 -5.30
CA ASP A 169 -10.83 -13.40 -4.02
C ASP A 169 -9.84 -12.23 -4.19
N THR A 170 -10.26 -11.02 -3.87
CA THR A 170 -9.42 -9.81 -4.01
C THR A 170 -8.59 -9.50 -2.76
N THR A 171 -8.66 -10.36 -1.73
CA THR A 171 -7.85 -10.22 -0.52
C THR A 171 -6.37 -10.23 -0.87
N ALA A 172 -5.60 -9.34 -0.24
CA ALA A 172 -4.17 -9.15 -0.43
C ALA A 172 -3.73 -8.70 -1.85
N ALA A 173 -4.63 -8.32 -2.75
CA ALA A 173 -4.24 -7.80 -4.06
C ALA A 173 -3.42 -6.50 -3.92
N GLY A 174 -3.87 -5.56 -3.08
CA GLY A 174 -3.15 -4.32 -2.78
C GLY A 174 -1.81 -4.58 -2.08
N ASP A 175 -1.78 -5.52 -1.11
CA ASP A 175 -0.56 -5.87 -0.38
C ASP A 175 0.50 -6.44 -1.31
N SER A 176 0.10 -7.37 -2.18
CA SER A 176 0.99 -7.99 -3.17
C SER A 176 1.48 -6.99 -4.22
N PHE A 177 0.64 -6.07 -4.66
CA PHE A 177 1.00 -4.96 -5.54
C PHE A 177 2.06 -4.06 -4.89
N ASN A 178 1.84 -3.62 -3.66
CA ASN A 178 2.77 -2.76 -2.91
C ASN A 178 4.11 -3.46 -2.64
N GLY A 179 4.08 -4.73 -2.23
CA GLY A 179 5.28 -5.54 -2.04
C GLY A 179 6.09 -5.70 -3.33
N ALA A 180 5.41 -5.88 -4.47
CA ALA A 180 6.04 -5.97 -5.79
C ALA A 180 6.70 -4.66 -6.20
N ILE A 181 6.01 -3.51 -6.03
CA ILE A 181 6.58 -2.18 -6.30
C ILE A 181 7.82 -1.94 -5.45
N ALA A 182 7.74 -2.14 -4.13
CA ALA A 182 8.86 -1.96 -3.23
C ALA A 182 10.07 -2.82 -3.64
N THR A 183 9.81 -4.09 -4.02
CA THR A 183 10.86 -5.02 -4.46
C THR A 183 11.54 -4.54 -5.75
N TYR A 184 10.78 -4.11 -6.76
CA TYR A 184 11.37 -3.67 -8.03
C TYR A 184 12.13 -2.35 -7.87
N LEU A 185 11.59 -1.40 -7.13
CA LEU A 185 12.29 -0.14 -6.84
C LEU A 185 13.59 -0.38 -6.06
N SER A 186 13.62 -1.31 -5.10
CA SER A 186 14.85 -1.66 -4.35
C SER A 186 15.94 -2.30 -5.24
N GLN A 187 15.54 -2.87 -6.38
CA GLN A 187 16.45 -3.41 -7.39
C GLN A 187 16.91 -2.36 -8.42
N GLY A 188 16.54 -1.09 -8.23
CA GLY A 188 16.88 -0.01 -9.16
C GLY A 188 16.06 0.00 -10.45
N LYS A 189 14.92 -0.70 -10.49
CA LYS A 189 14.00 -0.67 -11.62
C LYS A 189 13.25 0.66 -11.67
N THR A 190 12.79 1.02 -12.86
CA THR A 190 11.95 2.21 -13.04
C THR A 190 10.57 2.03 -12.39
N ILE A 191 9.90 3.14 -12.07
CA ILE A 191 8.55 3.08 -11.52
C ILE A 191 7.56 2.42 -12.50
N ASP A 192 7.76 2.58 -13.81
CA ASP A 192 6.94 1.98 -14.85
C ASP A 192 7.06 0.45 -14.85
N GLU A 193 8.29 -0.06 -14.74
CA GLU A 193 8.54 -1.50 -14.59
C GLU A 193 7.94 -2.02 -13.28
N ALA A 194 8.06 -1.26 -12.18
CA ALA A 194 7.54 -1.64 -10.87
C ALA A 194 6.00 -1.72 -10.87
N ILE A 195 5.30 -0.74 -11.45
CA ILE A 195 3.83 -0.75 -11.55
C ILE A 195 3.36 -1.89 -12.45
N THR A 196 4.00 -2.08 -13.61
CA THR A 196 3.66 -3.18 -14.53
C THR A 196 3.81 -4.54 -13.84
N PHE A 197 4.91 -4.73 -13.12
CA PHE A 197 5.13 -5.95 -12.34
C PHE A 197 4.13 -6.11 -11.20
N GLY A 198 3.80 -5.03 -10.49
CA GLY A 198 2.78 -5.00 -9.44
C GLY A 198 1.40 -5.43 -9.96
N ASN A 199 0.98 -4.90 -11.11
CA ASN A 199 -0.27 -5.30 -11.77
C ASN A 199 -0.27 -6.80 -12.11
N LYS A 200 0.85 -7.33 -12.59
CA LYS A 200 1.00 -8.76 -12.89
C LYS A 200 0.90 -9.62 -11.65
N VAL A 201 1.59 -9.27 -10.57
CA VAL A 201 1.53 -9.97 -9.28
C VAL A 201 0.09 -9.97 -8.74
N ALA A 202 -0.55 -8.79 -8.70
CA ALA A 202 -1.92 -8.65 -8.21
C ALA A 202 -2.92 -9.46 -9.04
N SER A 203 -2.75 -9.53 -10.37
CA SER A 203 -3.62 -10.31 -11.25
C SER A 203 -3.57 -11.81 -10.95
N ILE A 204 -2.43 -12.35 -10.55
CA ILE A 204 -2.29 -13.75 -10.12
C ILE A 204 -2.88 -13.93 -8.71
N THR A 205 -2.59 -13.00 -7.79
CA THR A 205 -3.09 -13.04 -6.42
C THR A 205 -4.60 -13.20 -6.37
N VAL A 206 -5.36 -12.42 -7.14
CA VAL A 206 -6.83 -12.45 -7.12
C VAL A 206 -7.44 -13.75 -7.67
N THR A 207 -6.66 -14.63 -8.30
CA THR A 207 -7.15 -15.93 -8.79
C THR A 207 -7.18 -17.02 -7.72
N ARG A 208 -6.79 -16.71 -6.48
CA ARG A 208 -6.62 -17.66 -5.38
C ARG A 208 -7.30 -17.16 -4.11
N VAL A 209 -7.81 -18.08 -3.30
CA VAL A 209 -8.43 -17.75 -2.01
C VAL A 209 -7.36 -17.54 -0.95
N GLY A 210 -7.60 -16.53 -0.10
CA GLY A 210 -6.78 -16.25 1.09
C GLY A 210 -5.82 -15.07 0.91
N ALA A 211 -5.17 -14.66 2.01
CA ALA A 211 -4.24 -13.54 2.04
C ALA A 211 -2.82 -13.99 1.61
N GLN A 212 -1.93 -14.30 2.55
CA GLN A 212 -0.55 -14.70 2.22
C GLN A 212 -0.45 -15.93 1.29
N SER A 213 -1.41 -16.85 1.40
CA SER A 213 -1.45 -18.09 0.57
C SER A 213 -1.78 -17.81 -0.91
N SER A 214 -2.38 -16.67 -1.23
CA SER A 214 -2.73 -16.27 -2.60
C SER A 214 -1.55 -15.62 -3.34
N ILE A 215 -0.58 -15.06 -2.62
CA ILE A 215 0.55 -14.33 -3.21
C ILE A 215 1.46 -15.29 -3.99
N PRO A 216 1.72 -15.04 -5.28
CA PRO A 216 2.56 -15.91 -6.09
C PRO A 216 4.05 -15.78 -5.72
N SER A 217 4.81 -16.83 -5.98
CA SER A 217 6.27 -16.76 -5.98
C SER A 217 6.79 -15.96 -7.18
N LEU A 218 8.01 -15.46 -7.10
CA LEU A 218 8.66 -14.76 -8.22
C LEU A 218 8.71 -15.63 -9.49
N GLU A 219 9.01 -16.93 -9.32
CA GLU A 219 9.08 -17.87 -10.44
C GLU A 219 7.72 -18.02 -11.15
N GLU A 220 6.64 -18.10 -10.41
CA GLU A 220 5.28 -18.14 -10.97
C GLU A 220 4.97 -16.87 -11.77
N VAL A 221 5.33 -15.68 -11.21
CA VAL A 221 5.09 -14.40 -11.90
C VAL A 221 5.90 -14.31 -13.20
N LEU A 222 7.16 -14.76 -13.20
CA LEU A 222 8.00 -14.69 -14.40
C LEU A 222 7.54 -15.63 -15.52
N ASN A 223 6.93 -16.77 -15.15
CA ASN A 223 6.45 -17.79 -16.10
C ASN A 223 4.99 -17.57 -16.55
N HIS A 224 4.25 -16.67 -15.92
CA HIS A 224 2.86 -16.33 -16.26
C HIS A 224 2.82 -15.40 -17.45
#